data_656754081297083662b091421b165d9b
#
_entry.id   656754081297083662b091421b165d9b
#
_cell.length_a   1.000
_cell.length_b   1.000
_cell.length_c   1.000
_cell.angle_alpha   90.00
_cell.angle_beta   90.00
_cell.angle_gamma   90.00
#
_symmetry.space_group_name_H-M   'P 1'
#
loop_
_entity.id
_entity.type
_entity.pdbx_description
1 polymer ?
#
loop_
_entity_poly.entity_id
_entity_poly.type
_entity_poly.pdbx_seq_one_letter_code
_entity_poly.pdbx_strand_id
1 'polypeptide(L)'
;MNTEQFRSLRFLAHPVYAVVGLLFFTGCGGGTANQYAEFNAEELFGMASARYESEDYSGAIQMLDHILISYGDWSKIPEARMMLGDVYFERGDYLTARSEYTRFLDRYAGHARSSEAGLGICKSLAAIAPNPNRDQGYTQEAITSCRNVVIDFSGNSASAEAARISNELRHKLAEKEFLTGEFYFRRNLWDASIKYYEFVTNLYPESDFAPAALLGVYRANLEIGYDDLAEAARDLLLQRYPDSEAAAQIESERGSEKDGERG
;
A
#
# COMPACT_ATOMS: atom_id res chain seq x y z
N MET A 1 2.20 -12.45 -73.63
CA MET A 1 2.12 -11.59 -74.83
C MET A 1 2.74 -10.28 -74.47
N ASN A 2 3.83 -10.10 -75.11
CA ASN A 2 4.57 -8.94 -75.60
C ASN A 2 5.21 -8.04 -74.52
N THR A 3 6.52 -8.20 -74.37
CA THR A 3 7.64 -7.76 -75.26
C THR A 3 7.88 -6.28 -75.18
N GLU A 4 9.10 -6.03 -74.66
CA GLU A 4 10.11 -5.16 -75.26
C GLU A 4 9.86 -3.64 -75.20
N GLN A 5 10.79 -2.86 -74.63
CA GLN A 5 11.97 -2.44 -75.35
C GLN A 5 12.97 -1.72 -74.45
N PHE A 6 14.17 -2.13 -74.67
CA PHE A 6 15.43 -1.44 -74.42
C PHE A 6 15.48 0.00 -74.95
N ARG A 7 16.13 0.91 -74.19
CA ARG A 7 17.13 1.78 -74.83
C ARG A 7 18.00 2.50 -73.77
N SER A 8 19.20 2.07 -73.84
CA SER A 8 20.45 2.73 -73.43
C SER A 8 20.52 4.23 -73.78
N LEU A 9 21.19 5.03 -72.99
CA LEU A 9 22.19 6.05 -73.38
C LEU A 9 22.97 6.55 -72.17
N ARG A 10 24.19 6.13 -72.13
CA ARG A 10 25.43 6.91 -72.16
C ARG A 10 25.79 7.81 -71.01
N PHE A 11 26.78 7.36 -70.27
CA PHE A 11 27.95 8.04 -69.78
C PHE A 11 28.04 9.56 -70.04
N LEU A 12 28.16 10.29 -68.96
CA LEU A 12 29.07 11.42 -68.86
C LEU A 12 29.68 11.44 -67.46
N ALA A 13 30.90 11.10 -67.43
CA ALA A 13 31.75 11.24 -66.27
C ALA A 13 32.02 12.73 -66.01
N HIS A 14 31.87 13.17 -64.81
CA HIS A 14 32.59 14.33 -64.27
C HIS A 14 33.08 13.97 -62.86
N PRO A 15 34.31 14.20 -62.60
CA PRO A 15 34.99 13.85 -61.37
C PRO A 15 34.88 15.00 -60.33
N VAL A 16 35.21 14.61 -59.11
CA VAL A 16 35.72 15.49 -58.07
C VAL A 16 34.75 16.43 -57.38
N TYR A 17 34.21 15.94 -56.33
CA TYR A 17 34.27 16.62 -55.03
C TYR A 17 34.38 15.55 -53.95
N ALA A 18 35.60 15.10 -53.74
CA ALA A 18 36.02 14.54 -52.47
C ALA A 18 36.06 15.70 -51.46
N VAL A 19 34.88 16.11 -50.98
CA VAL A 19 34.80 16.91 -49.77
C VAL A 19 34.88 15.93 -48.63
N VAL A 20 36.01 15.93 -48.03
CA VAL A 20 36.39 15.45 -46.74
C VAL A 20 35.27 15.83 -45.74
N GLY A 21 34.33 14.94 -45.58
CA GLY A 21 33.45 14.88 -44.42
C GLY A 21 34.30 14.42 -43.24
N LEU A 22 35.12 15.31 -42.68
CA LEU A 22 35.75 15.12 -41.39
C LEU A 22 34.61 15.24 -40.37
N LEU A 23 34.02 14.17 -40.15
CA LEU A 23 33.47 13.62 -38.95
C LEU A 23 33.82 14.38 -37.70
N PHE A 24 32.92 15.19 -37.29
CA PHE A 24 32.71 15.40 -35.88
C PHE A 24 32.06 14.12 -35.30
N PHE A 25 32.87 13.10 -35.07
CA PHE A 25 32.70 12.21 -33.94
C PHE A 25 32.98 13.04 -32.70
N THR A 26 32.07 13.97 -32.38
CA THR A 26 31.93 14.39 -31.01
C THR A 26 31.46 13.15 -30.29
N GLY A 27 32.44 12.48 -29.71
CA GLY A 27 32.18 11.36 -28.80
C GLY A 27 31.16 11.81 -27.75
N CYS A 28 29.98 11.24 -27.78
CA CYS A 28 29.15 11.04 -26.62
C CYS A 28 29.84 10.01 -25.70
N GLY A 29 31.04 10.33 -25.27
CA GLY A 29 31.74 9.82 -24.12
C GLY A 29 31.63 10.85 -23.02
N GLY A 30 30.43 11.31 -22.75
CA GLY A 30 30.08 11.94 -21.48
C GLY A 30 30.04 10.84 -20.43
N GLY A 31 31.23 10.42 -19.94
CA GLY A 31 31.29 10.04 -18.53
C GLY A 31 30.68 11.21 -17.80
N THR A 32 29.61 10.98 -17.03
CA THR A 32 29.12 11.96 -16.08
C THR A 32 30.31 12.26 -15.17
N ALA A 33 31.09 13.30 -15.55
CA ALA A 33 32.07 13.87 -14.64
C ALA A 33 31.30 14.00 -13.33
N ASN A 34 31.86 13.44 -12.28
CA ASN A 34 31.18 13.40 -10.99
C ASN A 34 30.81 14.85 -10.61
N GLN A 35 29.61 15.27 -11.00
CA GLN A 35 29.13 16.64 -10.83
C GLN A 35 29.12 17.06 -9.36
N TYR A 36 29.31 16.08 -8.47
CA TYR A 36 29.33 16.24 -7.02
C TYR A 36 30.75 16.14 -6.41
N ALA A 37 31.79 15.98 -7.24
CA ALA A 37 33.16 15.75 -6.76
C ALA A 37 33.74 16.92 -5.93
N GLU A 38 33.20 18.12 -6.10
CA GLU A 38 33.66 19.32 -5.39
C GLU A 38 32.98 19.52 -4.02
N PHE A 39 31.93 18.75 -3.71
CA PHE A 39 31.15 18.90 -2.50
C PHE A 39 31.44 17.78 -1.50
N ASN A 40 31.49 18.11 -0.24
CA ASN A 40 31.53 17.10 0.83
C ASN A 40 30.13 16.56 1.18
N ALA A 41 30.07 15.49 1.99
CA ALA A 41 28.81 14.82 2.34
C ALA A 41 27.81 15.75 3.04
N GLU A 42 28.26 16.66 3.91
CA GLU A 42 27.40 17.60 4.64
C GLU A 42 26.77 18.62 3.70
N GLU A 43 27.55 19.16 2.75
CA GLU A 43 27.05 20.10 1.72
C GLU A 43 26.03 19.42 0.81
N LEU A 44 26.34 18.21 0.33
CA LEU A 44 25.40 17.43 -0.51
C LEU A 44 24.13 17.10 0.23
N PHE A 45 24.22 16.76 1.50
CA PHE A 45 23.04 16.47 2.30
C PHE A 45 22.15 17.72 2.50
N GLY A 46 22.76 18.88 2.74
CA GLY A 46 22.04 20.16 2.78
C GLY A 46 21.37 20.50 1.45
N MET A 47 22.07 20.28 0.34
CA MET A 47 21.50 20.48 -1.00
C MET A 47 20.36 19.50 -1.30
N ALA A 48 20.50 18.20 -0.92
CA ALA A 48 19.46 17.20 -1.05
C ALA A 48 18.20 17.55 -0.24
N SER A 49 18.40 18.04 0.99
CA SER A 49 17.30 18.53 1.84
C SER A 49 16.55 19.69 1.19
N ALA A 50 17.25 20.69 0.65
CA ALA A 50 16.64 21.82 -0.02
C ALA A 50 15.86 21.38 -1.29
N ARG A 51 16.38 20.39 -2.02
CA ARG A 51 15.67 19.80 -3.17
C ARG A 51 14.42 19.03 -2.76
N TYR A 52 14.50 18.29 -1.68
CA TYR A 52 13.35 17.59 -1.13
C TYR A 52 12.25 18.57 -0.71
N GLU A 53 12.60 19.63 0.00
CA GLU A 53 11.66 20.70 0.41
C GLU A 53 11.03 21.43 -0.78
N SER A 54 11.73 21.53 -1.90
CA SER A 54 11.22 22.11 -3.15
C SER A 54 10.53 21.09 -4.08
N GLU A 55 10.29 19.87 -3.61
CA GLU A 55 9.67 18.74 -4.36
C GLU A 55 10.49 18.30 -5.58
N ASP A 56 11.77 18.71 -5.70
CA ASP A 56 12.68 18.15 -6.69
C ASP A 56 13.23 16.80 -6.20
N TYR A 57 12.34 15.83 -6.15
CA TYR A 57 12.66 14.47 -5.66
C TYR A 57 13.78 13.80 -6.48
N SER A 58 13.82 14.04 -7.78
CA SER A 58 14.85 13.47 -8.64
C SER A 58 16.24 14.00 -8.32
N GLY A 59 16.37 15.30 -8.09
CA GLY A 59 17.62 15.92 -7.68
C GLY A 59 18.05 15.47 -6.27
N ALA A 60 17.11 15.39 -5.33
CA ALA A 60 17.38 14.88 -3.99
C ALA A 60 17.92 13.45 -4.00
N ILE A 61 17.28 12.54 -4.76
CA ILE A 61 17.71 11.14 -4.91
C ILE A 61 19.12 11.05 -5.44
N GLN A 62 19.46 11.77 -6.50
CA GLN A 62 20.81 11.72 -7.10
C GLN A 62 21.90 12.10 -6.08
N MET A 63 21.66 13.11 -5.26
CA MET A 63 22.59 13.57 -4.22
C MET A 63 22.68 12.56 -3.08
N LEU A 64 21.55 12.03 -2.60
CA LEU A 64 21.50 11.04 -1.54
C LEU A 64 22.16 9.73 -1.96
N ASP A 65 21.93 9.24 -3.18
CA ASP A 65 22.59 8.07 -3.72
C ASP A 65 24.10 8.29 -3.81
N HIS A 66 24.53 9.47 -4.26
CA HIS A 66 25.95 9.81 -4.29
C HIS A 66 26.59 9.79 -2.89
N ILE A 67 25.90 10.34 -1.87
CA ILE A 67 26.36 10.29 -0.48
C ILE A 67 26.52 8.84 -0.03
N LEU A 68 25.51 8.01 -0.23
CA LEU A 68 25.48 6.62 0.22
C LEU A 68 26.57 5.75 -0.44
N ILE A 69 26.97 6.09 -1.67
CA ILE A 69 28.00 5.38 -2.43
C ILE A 69 29.41 5.89 -2.10
N SER A 70 29.59 7.22 -2.06
CA SER A 70 30.94 7.84 -2.02
C SER A 70 31.40 8.18 -0.61
N TYR A 71 30.51 8.31 0.36
CA TYR A 71 30.79 8.78 1.72
C TYR A 71 30.30 7.79 2.79
N GLY A 72 30.50 6.48 2.56
CA GLY A 72 29.99 5.41 3.43
C GLY A 72 30.37 5.51 4.93
N ASP A 73 31.48 6.20 5.23
CA ASP A 73 31.97 6.42 6.60
C ASP A 73 31.45 7.72 7.23
N TRP A 74 30.62 8.49 6.53
CA TRP A 74 30.06 9.72 7.07
C TRP A 74 29.07 9.41 8.20
N SER A 75 29.18 10.17 9.29
CA SER A 75 28.40 9.89 10.54
C SER A 75 26.88 9.99 10.38
N LYS A 76 26.38 10.72 9.36
CA LYS A 76 24.95 10.90 9.09
C LYS A 76 24.45 10.01 7.93
N ILE A 77 25.12 8.92 7.62
CA ILE A 77 24.63 7.93 6.64
C ILE A 77 23.25 7.38 7.01
N PRO A 78 22.92 7.11 8.29
CA PRO A 78 21.56 6.72 8.67
C PRO A 78 20.52 7.76 8.26
N GLU A 79 20.78 9.05 8.52
CA GLU A 79 19.89 10.16 8.16
C GLU A 79 19.70 10.28 6.65
N ALA A 80 20.79 10.14 5.88
CA ALA A 80 20.73 10.18 4.43
C ALA A 80 19.87 9.03 3.86
N ARG A 81 19.99 7.83 4.44
CA ARG A 81 19.18 6.68 4.04
C ARG A 81 17.70 6.86 4.41
N MET A 82 17.42 7.39 5.60
CA MET A 82 16.05 7.72 5.98
C MET A 82 15.43 8.72 5.01
N MET A 83 16.16 9.82 4.73
CA MET A 83 15.69 10.84 3.80
C MET A 83 15.46 10.25 2.40
N LEU A 84 16.30 9.33 1.93
CA LEU A 84 16.09 8.65 0.65
C LEU A 84 14.76 7.86 0.64
N GLY A 85 14.44 7.17 1.73
CA GLY A 85 13.14 6.52 1.93
C GLY A 85 11.99 7.52 1.90
N ASP A 86 12.14 8.65 2.61
CA ASP A 86 11.13 9.71 2.66
C ASP A 86 10.90 10.32 1.27
N VAL A 87 11.96 10.61 0.51
CA VAL A 87 11.88 11.14 -0.87
C VAL A 87 11.16 10.18 -1.81
N TYR A 88 11.48 8.89 -1.77
CA TYR A 88 10.77 7.89 -2.58
C TYR A 88 9.31 7.78 -2.20
N PHE A 89 9.00 7.88 -0.91
CA PHE A 89 7.62 7.84 -0.42
C PHE A 89 6.80 9.02 -0.94
N GLU A 90 7.30 10.25 -0.80
CA GLU A 90 6.62 11.46 -1.29
C GLU A 90 6.51 11.50 -2.82
N ARG A 91 7.47 10.90 -3.53
CA ARG A 91 7.38 10.72 -4.99
C ARG A 91 6.33 9.69 -5.42
N GLY A 92 5.81 8.87 -4.49
CA GLY A 92 4.86 7.80 -4.78
C GLY A 92 5.50 6.45 -5.15
N ASP A 93 6.82 6.32 -5.06
CA ASP A 93 7.56 5.07 -5.33
C ASP A 93 7.61 4.20 -4.08
N TYR A 94 6.44 3.81 -3.58
CA TYR A 94 6.26 3.16 -2.30
C TYR A 94 7.04 1.85 -2.11
N LEU A 95 7.21 1.06 -3.16
CA LEU A 95 8.00 -0.18 -3.08
C LEU A 95 9.49 0.11 -2.89
N THR A 96 10.01 1.17 -3.52
CA THR A 96 11.39 1.61 -3.33
C THR A 96 11.57 2.24 -1.96
N ALA A 97 10.65 3.08 -1.52
CA ALA A 97 10.63 3.66 -0.18
C ALA A 97 10.68 2.56 0.91
N ARG A 98 9.78 1.56 0.80
CA ARG A 98 9.80 0.38 1.68
C ARG A 98 11.19 -0.28 1.72
N SER A 99 11.83 -0.44 0.56
CA SER A 99 13.15 -1.07 0.50
C SER A 99 14.23 -0.26 1.21
N GLU A 100 14.22 1.08 1.08
CA GLU A 100 15.18 1.94 1.76
C GLU A 100 14.97 1.96 3.29
N TYR A 101 13.71 2.02 3.75
CA TYR A 101 13.40 1.90 5.18
C TYR A 101 13.79 0.52 5.74
N THR A 102 13.61 -0.56 4.98
CA THR A 102 14.07 -1.90 5.38
C THR A 102 15.58 -1.94 5.51
N ARG A 103 16.32 -1.42 4.50
CA ARG A 103 17.79 -1.32 4.57
C ARG A 103 18.27 -0.48 5.74
N PHE A 104 17.50 0.55 6.14
CA PHE A 104 17.80 1.32 7.33
C PHE A 104 17.67 0.45 8.59
N LEU A 105 16.58 -0.27 8.76
CA LEU A 105 16.37 -1.13 9.94
C LEU A 105 17.40 -2.27 10.00
N ASP A 106 17.73 -2.88 8.86
CA ASP A 106 18.73 -3.96 8.80
C ASP A 106 20.11 -3.54 9.30
N ARG A 107 20.48 -2.28 9.08
CA ARG A 107 21.80 -1.76 9.43
C ARG A 107 21.83 -0.96 10.73
N TYR A 108 20.72 -0.33 11.08
CA TYR A 108 20.64 0.68 12.13
C TYR A 108 19.46 0.43 13.08
N ALA A 109 19.16 -0.83 13.41
CA ALA A 109 18.01 -1.19 14.25
C ALA A 109 17.95 -0.49 15.62
N GLY A 110 19.11 -0.11 16.18
CA GLY A 110 19.24 0.65 17.44
C GLY A 110 19.23 2.18 17.29
N HIS A 111 19.04 2.70 16.08
CA HIS A 111 19.04 4.14 15.84
C HIS A 111 17.76 4.81 16.38
N ALA A 112 17.84 6.08 16.78
CA ALA A 112 16.70 6.81 17.32
C ALA A 112 15.50 6.88 16.37
N ARG A 113 15.75 6.84 15.04
CA ARG A 113 14.72 6.87 14.00
C ARG A 113 14.20 5.49 13.55
N SER A 114 14.55 4.41 14.25
CA SER A 114 14.12 3.04 13.86
C SER A 114 12.59 2.88 13.85
N SER A 115 11.90 3.51 14.79
CA SER A 115 10.43 3.50 14.81
C SER A 115 9.81 4.24 13.63
N GLU A 116 10.44 5.33 13.17
CA GLU A 116 10.01 6.07 11.98
C GLU A 116 10.22 5.24 10.70
N ALA A 117 11.36 4.53 10.60
CA ALA A 117 11.62 3.64 9.48
C ALA A 117 10.60 2.48 9.42
N GLY A 118 10.29 1.86 10.58
CA GLY A 118 9.24 0.85 10.66
C GLY A 118 7.88 1.38 10.24
N LEU A 119 7.51 2.57 10.68
CA LEU A 119 6.30 3.26 10.26
C LEU A 119 6.32 3.58 8.74
N GLY A 120 7.48 3.96 8.19
CA GLY A 120 7.67 4.19 6.76
C GLY A 120 7.37 2.93 5.93
N ILE A 121 7.81 1.74 6.39
CA ILE A 121 7.46 0.45 5.76
C ILE A 121 5.95 0.21 5.82
N CYS A 122 5.34 0.38 7.01
CA CYS A 122 3.88 0.24 7.21
C CYS A 122 3.10 1.15 6.25
N LYS A 123 3.44 2.45 6.21
CA LYS A 123 2.80 3.45 5.32
C LYS A 123 2.97 3.12 3.84
N SER A 124 4.17 2.71 3.43
CA SER A 124 4.47 2.36 2.03
C SER A 124 3.62 1.19 1.55
N LEU A 125 3.46 0.15 2.38
CA LEU A 125 2.60 -0.99 2.07
C LEU A 125 1.12 -0.61 2.08
N ALA A 126 0.69 0.23 3.04
CA ALA A 126 -0.68 0.72 3.12
C ALA A 126 -1.07 1.56 1.89
N ALA A 127 -0.13 2.38 1.36
CA ALA A 127 -0.35 3.20 0.19
C ALA A 127 -0.60 2.39 -1.10
N ILE A 128 -0.03 1.19 -1.21
CA ILE A 128 -0.25 0.28 -2.34
C ILE A 128 -1.35 -0.76 -2.10
N ALA A 129 -1.97 -0.75 -0.92
CA ALA A 129 -3.06 -1.66 -0.60
C ALA A 129 -4.25 -1.43 -1.56
N PRO A 130 -4.68 -2.45 -2.31
CA PRO A 130 -5.69 -2.29 -3.36
C PRO A 130 -7.09 -2.10 -2.79
N ASN A 131 -8.06 -1.79 -3.67
CA ASN A 131 -9.48 -1.79 -3.30
C ASN A 131 -9.94 -3.18 -2.84
N PRO A 132 -10.98 -3.27 -1.98
CA PRO A 132 -11.44 -4.55 -1.38
C PRO A 132 -11.70 -5.69 -2.36
N ASN A 133 -12.13 -5.40 -3.58
CA ASN A 133 -12.47 -6.40 -4.61
C ASN A 133 -11.27 -7.01 -5.35
N ARG A 134 -10.04 -6.63 -4.98
CA ARG A 134 -8.81 -7.16 -5.58
C ARG A 134 -8.10 -8.08 -4.61
N ASP A 135 -7.01 -8.71 -5.07
CA ASP A 135 -6.12 -9.47 -4.21
C ASP A 135 -5.60 -8.59 -3.05
N GLN A 136 -5.66 -9.11 -1.81
CA GLN A 136 -5.37 -8.37 -0.59
C GLN A 136 -3.98 -8.69 -0.01
N GLY A 137 -3.06 -9.25 -0.80
CA GLY A 137 -1.73 -9.60 -0.34
C GLY A 137 -0.98 -8.41 0.29
N TYR A 138 -0.95 -7.27 -0.39
CA TYR A 138 -0.33 -6.05 0.15
C TYR A 138 -1.06 -5.48 1.36
N THR A 139 -2.38 -5.61 1.45
CA THR A 139 -3.15 -5.19 2.63
C THR A 139 -2.76 -6.02 3.85
N GLN A 140 -2.63 -7.33 3.72
CA GLN A 140 -2.21 -8.22 4.80
C GLN A 140 -0.76 -7.98 5.21
N GLU A 141 0.12 -7.75 4.23
CA GLU A 141 1.52 -7.41 4.48
C GLU A 141 1.63 -6.07 5.22
N ALA A 142 0.83 -5.06 4.84
CA ALA A 142 0.75 -3.78 5.53
C ALA A 142 0.28 -3.95 6.99
N ILE A 143 -0.81 -4.68 7.23
CA ILE A 143 -1.32 -4.96 8.58
C ILE A 143 -0.23 -5.62 9.44
N THR A 144 0.49 -6.59 8.87
CA THR A 144 1.58 -7.29 9.57
C THR A 144 2.72 -6.33 9.90
N SER A 145 3.16 -5.53 8.93
CA SER A 145 4.22 -4.55 9.12
C SER A 145 3.85 -3.50 10.17
N CYS A 146 2.63 -2.95 10.11
CA CYS A 146 2.14 -2.00 11.09
C CYS A 146 2.07 -2.60 12.49
N ARG A 147 1.64 -3.86 12.62
CA ARG A 147 1.63 -4.59 13.92
C ARG A 147 3.01 -4.75 14.50
N ASN A 148 4.02 -5.04 13.67
CA ASN A 148 5.40 -5.13 14.13
C ASN A 148 5.86 -3.79 14.74
N VAL A 149 5.51 -2.65 14.11
CA VAL A 149 5.81 -1.33 14.69
C VAL A 149 5.15 -1.14 16.05
N VAL A 150 3.89 -1.57 16.20
CA VAL A 150 3.16 -1.48 17.48
C VAL A 150 3.85 -2.31 18.58
N ILE A 151 4.35 -3.48 18.24
CA ILE A 151 5.00 -4.40 19.18
C ILE A 151 6.40 -3.90 19.53
N ASP A 152 7.23 -3.60 18.51
CA ASP A 152 8.65 -3.33 18.67
C ASP A 152 8.90 -1.93 19.23
N PHE A 153 8.01 -0.97 19.00
CA PHE A 153 8.15 0.44 19.38
C PHE A 153 6.99 0.95 20.22
N SER A 154 6.46 0.10 21.11
CA SER A 154 5.31 0.45 21.95
C SER A 154 5.57 1.74 22.75
N GLY A 155 4.55 2.60 22.83
CA GLY A 155 4.57 3.83 23.64
C GLY A 155 5.10 5.08 22.94
N ASN A 156 5.48 5.02 21.65
CA ASN A 156 5.82 6.20 20.86
C ASN A 156 4.75 6.57 19.80
N SER A 157 4.89 7.73 19.19
CA SER A 157 3.94 8.24 18.18
C SER A 157 3.86 7.35 16.93
N ALA A 158 4.98 6.72 16.52
CA ALA A 158 5.00 5.81 15.37
C ALA A 158 4.13 4.58 15.63
N SER A 159 4.15 4.04 16.85
CA SER A 159 3.30 2.92 17.27
C SER A 159 1.81 3.28 17.20
N ALA A 160 1.42 4.46 17.71
CA ALA A 160 0.04 4.91 17.67
C ALA A 160 -0.47 5.08 16.22
N GLU A 161 0.34 5.67 15.36
CA GLU A 161 0.01 5.85 13.93
C GLU A 161 -0.06 4.51 13.19
N ALA A 162 0.87 3.58 13.45
CA ALA A 162 0.84 2.24 12.88
C ALA A 162 -0.42 1.47 13.30
N ALA A 163 -0.84 1.59 14.57
CA ALA A 163 -2.08 1.00 15.06
C ALA A 163 -3.30 1.54 14.31
N ARG A 164 -3.37 2.87 14.11
CA ARG A 164 -4.44 3.51 13.35
C ARG A 164 -4.51 2.98 11.91
N ILE A 165 -3.38 2.95 11.20
CA ILE A 165 -3.31 2.41 9.83
C ILE A 165 -3.73 0.94 9.78
N SER A 166 -3.25 0.12 10.72
CA SER A 166 -3.64 -1.29 10.82
C SER A 166 -5.15 -1.45 10.98
N ASN A 167 -5.77 -0.66 11.86
CA ASN A 167 -7.22 -0.72 12.09
C ASN A 167 -8.02 -0.30 10.85
N GLU A 168 -7.60 0.74 10.13
CA GLU A 168 -8.24 1.16 8.88
C GLU A 168 -8.17 0.06 7.79
N LEU A 169 -7.04 -0.61 7.67
CA LEU A 169 -6.87 -1.71 6.72
C LEU A 169 -7.72 -2.93 7.12
N ARG A 170 -7.81 -3.23 8.41
CA ARG A 170 -8.67 -4.30 8.94
C ARG A 170 -10.14 -3.99 8.74
N HIS A 171 -10.55 -2.74 8.96
CA HIS A 171 -11.91 -2.28 8.67
C HIS A 171 -12.28 -2.46 7.19
N LYS A 172 -11.37 -2.10 6.27
CA LYS A 172 -11.52 -2.32 4.83
C LYS A 172 -11.67 -3.80 4.45
N LEU A 173 -10.95 -4.71 5.13
CA LEU A 173 -11.12 -6.15 4.93
C LEU A 173 -12.46 -6.64 5.49
N ALA A 174 -12.89 -6.14 6.64
CA ALA A 174 -14.20 -6.44 7.21
C ALA A 174 -15.33 -6.03 6.28
N GLU A 175 -15.26 -4.83 5.71
CA GLU A 175 -16.23 -4.33 4.70
C GLU A 175 -16.36 -5.31 3.53
N LYS A 176 -15.24 -5.76 2.98
CA LYS A 176 -15.23 -6.73 1.87
C LYS A 176 -15.98 -8.01 2.22
N GLU A 177 -15.65 -8.61 3.37
CA GLU A 177 -16.28 -9.86 3.77
C GLU A 177 -17.77 -9.67 4.10
N PHE A 178 -18.12 -8.55 4.74
CA PHE A 178 -19.52 -8.18 5.01
C PHE A 178 -20.33 -8.04 3.72
N LEU A 179 -19.84 -7.25 2.75
CA LEU A 179 -20.52 -7.06 1.45
C LEU A 179 -20.65 -8.38 0.66
N THR A 180 -19.69 -9.29 0.82
CA THR A 180 -19.77 -10.63 0.24
C THR A 180 -20.86 -11.46 0.92
N GLY A 181 -20.97 -11.39 2.24
CA GLY A 181 -22.08 -11.98 3.01
C GLY A 181 -23.44 -11.48 2.55
N GLU A 182 -23.57 -10.15 2.41
CA GLU A 182 -24.77 -9.49 1.89
C GLU A 182 -25.12 -9.96 0.45
N PHE A 183 -24.12 -10.15 -0.40
CA PHE A 183 -24.33 -10.64 -1.76
C PHE A 183 -24.95 -12.05 -1.78
N TYR A 184 -24.47 -12.95 -0.92
CA TYR A 184 -25.00 -14.30 -0.79
C TYR A 184 -26.36 -14.31 -0.09
N PHE A 185 -26.56 -13.51 0.93
CA PHE A 185 -27.82 -13.36 1.65
C PHE A 185 -28.97 -12.98 0.71
N ARG A 186 -28.78 -11.94 -0.12
CA ARG A 186 -29.78 -11.52 -1.12
C ARG A 186 -30.10 -12.55 -2.19
N ARG A 187 -29.34 -13.64 -2.29
CA ARG A 187 -29.56 -14.77 -3.21
C ARG A 187 -30.10 -16.01 -2.53
N ASN A 188 -30.47 -15.89 -1.26
CA ASN A 188 -30.93 -17.01 -0.43
C ASN A 188 -29.90 -18.15 -0.31
N LEU A 189 -28.59 -17.80 -0.44
CA LEU A 189 -27.49 -18.72 -0.24
C LEU A 189 -26.97 -18.59 1.20
N TRP A 190 -27.82 -19.04 2.13
CA TRP A 190 -27.73 -18.77 3.56
C TRP A 190 -26.42 -19.29 4.17
N ASP A 191 -26.06 -20.55 3.91
CA ASP A 191 -24.81 -21.13 4.43
C ASP A 191 -23.56 -20.34 3.97
N ALA A 192 -23.56 -19.87 2.74
CA ALA A 192 -22.47 -19.05 2.23
C ALA A 192 -22.45 -17.66 2.91
N SER A 193 -23.62 -17.05 3.10
CA SER A 193 -23.71 -15.74 3.77
C SER A 193 -23.24 -15.81 5.22
N ILE A 194 -23.68 -16.84 5.97
CA ILE A 194 -23.24 -17.09 7.35
C ILE A 194 -21.73 -17.15 7.42
N LYS A 195 -21.09 -17.94 6.56
CA LYS A 195 -19.65 -18.08 6.54
C LYS A 195 -18.90 -16.75 6.38
N TYR A 196 -19.36 -15.87 5.48
CA TYR A 196 -18.73 -14.57 5.27
C TYR A 196 -19.01 -13.60 6.41
N TYR A 197 -20.19 -13.60 7.00
CA TYR A 197 -20.49 -12.83 8.20
C TYR A 197 -19.65 -13.31 9.40
N GLU A 198 -19.47 -14.61 9.56
CA GLU A 198 -18.61 -15.18 10.59
C GLU A 198 -17.14 -14.80 10.41
N PHE A 199 -16.65 -14.66 9.17
CA PHE A 199 -15.31 -14.10 8.94
C PHE A 199 -15.19 -12.68 9.52
N VAL A 200 -16.21 -11.83 9.34
CA VAL A 200 -16.22 -10.49 9.93
C VAL A 200 -16.18 -10.57 11.45
N THR A 201 -17.09 -11.33 12.06
CA THR A 201 -17.24 -11.39 13.52
C THR A 201 -16.06 -12.04 14.25
N ASN A 202 -15.36 -12.96 13.59
CA ASN A 202 -14.23 -13.70 14.16
C ASN A 202 -12.89 -13.00 13.92
N LEU A 203 -12.67 -12.43 12.72
CA LEU A 203 -11.39 -11.85 12.35
C LEU A 203 -11.31 -10.34 12.56
N TYR A 204 -12.45 -9.65 12.55
CA TYR A 204 -12.56 -8.20 12.64
C TYR A 204 -13.64 -7.75 13.63
N PRO A 205 -13.62 -8.28 14.87
CA PRO A 205 -14.68 -7.96 15.86
C PRO A 205 -14.71 -6.48 16.27
N GLU A 206 -13.62 -5.76 16.03
CA GLU A 206 -13.52 -4.32 16.29
C GLU A 206 -14.07 -3.44 15.17
N SER A 207 -14.47 -4.02 14.03
CA SER A 207 -14.99 -3.25 12.89
C SER A 207 -16.45 -2.83 13.09
N ASP A 208 -16.83 -1.70 12.48
CA ASP A 208 -18.21 -1.23 12.48
C ASP A 208 -19.18 -2.18 11.76
N PHE A 209 -18.65 -3.13 10.99
CA PHE A 209 -19.43 -4.17 10.29
C PHE A 209 -19.75 -5.38 11.18
N ALA A 210 -19.04 -5.58 12.28
CA ALA A 210 -19.21 -6.77 13.11
C ALA A 210 -20.63 -6.89 13.73
N PRO A 211 -21.25 -5.82 14.25
CA PRO A 211 -22.64 -5.90 14.74
C PRO A 211 -23.64 -6.28 13.64
N ALA A 212 -23.55 -5.64 12.47
CA ALA A 212 -24.42 -5.93 11.33
C ALA A 212 -24.19 -7.35 10.77
N ALA A 213 -22.96 -7.85 10.82
CA ALA A 213 -22.64 -9.23 10.44
C ALA A 213 -23.29 -10.24 11.40
N LEU A 214 -23.27 -10.00 12.72
CA LEU A 214 -23.96 -10.86 13.69
C LEU A 214 -25.49 -10.87 13.45
N LEU A 215 -26.09 -9.73 13.13
CA LEU A 215 -27.49 -9.65 12.72
C LEU A 215 -27.74 -10.47 11.45
N GLY A 216 -26.80 -10.42 10.48
CA GLY A 216 -26.84 -11.23 9.27
C GLY A 216 -26.77 -12.73 9.56
N VAL A 217 -25.90 -13.17 10.48
CA VAL A 217 -25.80 -14.56 10.96
C VAL A 217 -27.13 -14.99 11.60
N TYR A 218 -27.69 -14.17 12.48
CA TYR A 218 -28.99 -14.41 13.10
C TYR A 218 -30.07 -14.67 12.06
N ARG A 219 -30.29 -13.72 11.17
CA ARG A 219 -31.33 -13.79 10.14
C ARG A 219 -31.15 -14.99 9.20
N ALA A 220 -29.92 -15.25 8.76
CA ALA A 220 -29.63 -16.36 7.86
C ALA A 220 -29.89 -17.72 8.53
N ASN A 221 -29.58 -17.88 9.82
CA ASN A 221 -29.89 -19.11 10.57
C ASN A 221 -31.39 -19.32 10.75
N LEU A 222 -32.18 -18.27 10.97
CA LEU A 222 -33.64 -18.37 11.00
C LEU A 222 -34.21 -18.87 9.68
N GLU A 223 -33.71 -18.37 8.53
CA GLU A 223 -34.16 -18.75 7.19
C GLU A 223 -33.94 -20.25 6.87
N ILE A 224 -32.94 -20.89 7.48
CA ILE A 224 -32.66 -22.33 7.31
C ILE A 224 -33.19 -23.20 8.46
N GLY A 225 -33.86 -22.57 9.46
CA GLY A 225 -34.45 -23.29 10.60
C GLY A 225 -33.47 -23.73 11.66
N TYR A 226 -32.33 -23.03 11.82
CA TYR A 226 -31.34 -23.29 12.84
C TYR A 226 -31.53 -22.32 14.02
N ASP A 227 -32.67 -22.47 14.72
CA ASP A 227 -33.12 -21.55 15.75
C ASP A 227 -32.11 -21.38 16.90
N ASP A 228 -31.49 -22.49 17.35
CA ASP A 228 -30.48 -22.44 18.40
C ASP A 228 -29.23 -21.60 17.99
N LEU A 229 -28.81 -21.68 16.73
CA LEU A 229 -27.68 -20.90 16.21
C LEU A 229 -28.07 -19.44 15.99
N ALA A 230 -29.30 -19.18 15.60
CA ALA A 230 -29.84 -17.83 15.52
C ALA A 230 -29.84 -17.16 16.90
N GLU A 231 -30.40 -17.84 17.91
CA GLU A 231 -30.42 -17.33 19.27
C GLU A 231 -29.01 -17.07 19.82
N ALA A 232 -28.04 -17.97 19.55
CA ALA A 232 -26.66 -17.76 19.96
C ALA A 232 -26.01 -16.52 19.28
N ALA A 233 -26.29 -16.28 18.00
CA ALA A 233 -25.80 -15.09 17.29
C ALA A 233 -26.42 -13.80 17.85
N ARG A 234 -27.71 -13.83 18.15
CA ARG A 234 -28.41 -12.72 18.81
C ARG A 234 -27.80 -12.40 20.17
N ASP A 235 -27.64 -13.41 21.02
CA ASP A 235 -27.13 -13.21 22.38
C ASP A 235 -25.69 -12.64 22.32
N LEU A 236 -24.90 -13.11 21.37
CA LEU A 236 -23.57 -12.57 21.15
C LEU A 236 -23.59 -11.11 20.68
N LEU A 237 -24.53 -10.73 19.80
CA LEU A 237 -24.73 -9.36 19.35
C LEU A 237 -25.05 -8.44 20.53
N LEU A 238 -26.06 -8.80 21.31
CA LEU A 238 -26.51 -8.01 22.46
C LEU A 238 -25.44 -7.93 23.56
N GLN A 239 -24.66 -8.97 23.74
CA GLN A 239 -23.57 -8.98 24.73
C GLN A 239 -22.38 -8.11 24.30
N ARG A 240 -21.94 -8.20 23.03
CA ARG A 240 -20.73 -7.53 22.57
C ARG A 240 -20.96 -6.11 22.08
N TYR A 241 -22.15 -5.84 21.52
CA TYR A 241 -22.44 -4.58 20.84
C TYR A 241 -23.82 -4.03 21.24
N PRO A 242 -24.11 -3.89 22.55
CA PRO A 242 -25.46 -3.52 23.05
C PRO A 242 -25.96 -2.19 22.51
N ASP A 243 -25.07 -1.24 22.27
CA ASP A 243 -25.40 0.11 21.79
C ASP A 243 -25.43 0.25 20.26
N SER A 244 -25.31 -0.87 19.52
CA SER A 244 -25.30 -0.85 18.05
C SER A 244 -26.70 -0.74 17.47
N GLU A 245 -26.80 -0.18 16.26
CA GLU A 245 -28.04 -0.16 15.50
C GLU A 245 -28.58 -1.58 15.23
N ALA A 246 -27.69 -2.56 15.01
CA ALA A 246 -28.06 -3.96 14.82
C ALA A 246 -28.71 -4.56 16.07
N ALA A 247 -28.24 -4.20 17.28
CA ALA A 247 -28.87 -4.62 18.53
C ALA A 247 -30.29 -4.03 18.68
N ALA A 248 -30.47 -2.76 18.39
CA ALA A 248 -31.77 -2.11 18.40
C ALA A 248 -32.77 -2.72 17.40
N GLN A 249 -32.28 -3.10 16.19
CA GLN A 249 -33.11 -3.76 15.18
C GLN A 249 -33.57 -5.13 15.64
N ILE A 250 -32.72 -5.97 16.21
CA ILE A 250 -33.08 -7.32 16.64
C ILE A 250 -34.09 -7.29 17.84
N GLU A 251 -33.97 -6.30 18.72
CA GLU A 251 -34.95 -6.12 19.82
C GLU A 251 -36.32 -5.68 19.30
N SER A 252 -36.35 -4.83 18.26
CA SER A 252 -37.62 -4.37 17.66
C SER A 252 -38.33 -5.50 16.87
N GLU A 253 -37.60 -6.36 16.17
CA GLU A 253 -38.13 -7.53 15.46
C GLU A 253 -38.83 -8.48 16.45
N ARG A 254 -38.22 -8.74 17.60
CA ARG A 254 -38.78 -9.61 18.63
C ARG A 254 -40.00 -9.02 19.34
N GLY A 255 -40.05 -7.69 19.48
CA GLY A 255 -41.22 -6.99 20.03
C GLY A 255 -42.46 -7.20 19.15
N SER A 256 -42.28 -7.11 17.85
CA SER A 256 -43.38 -7.28 16.87
C SER A 256 -43.89 -8.73 16.76
N GLU A 257 -43.03 -9.75 16.92
CA GLU A 257 -43.44 -11.15 16.93
C GLU A 257 -44.31 -11.50 18.14
N LYS A 258 -43.97 -10.99 19.34
CA LYS A 258 -44.73 -11.23 20.55
C LYS A 258 -46.13 -10.57 20.56
N ASP A 259 -46.27 -9.45 19.86
CA ASP A 259 -47.54 -8.76 19.72
C ASP A 259 -48.42 -9.43 18.65
N GLY A 260 -47.84 -10.05 17.63
CA GLY A 260 -48.53 -10.84 16.63
C GLY A 260 -49.08 -12.19 17.12
N GLU A 261 -48.43 -12.83 18.09
CA GLU A 261 -48.94 -14.08 18.73
C GLU A 261 -50.04 -13.86 19.77
N ARG A 262 -50.25 -12.63 20.19
CA ARG A 262 -51.31 -12.25 21.20
C ARG A 262 -52.60 -11.73 20.58
N GLY A 263 -52.68 -11.53 19.29
CA GLY A 263 -53.86 -11.06 18.56
C GLY A 263 -54.55 -12.16 17.78
#